data_5bd7aa58d251ed5033d8faf64c8e484b
#
_entry.id   5bd7aa58d251ed5033d8faf64c8e484b
#
_cell.length_a   1.000
_cell.length_b   1.000
_cell.length_c   1.000
_cell.angle_alpha   90.00
_cell.angle_beta   90.00
_cell.angle_gamma   90.00
#
_symmetry.space_group_name_H-M   'P 1'
#
loop_
_entity.id
_entity.type
_entity.pdbx_description
1 polymer ?
#
loop_
_entity_poly.entity_id
_entity_poly.type
_entity_poly.pdbx_seq_one_letter_code
_entity_poly.pdbx_strand_id
1 'polypeptide(L)'
;LFDFQATWSGWFLNVLAQLSQGDLTKQKKLAEAIDFDLSEQAFFAHSVAIAGTNQDLVEALIGELEGISEQELEDFLTQESLKAPVMEITPLVAFFDLLQLNGLKLGVMTNDAEAGARAHLDAVGVVQKLDFIAGYDSGFGAKPSAEPLLAFCASVGILPSHVAMVGDSTHDLIAGKAAGMHCIGVLSGLADQRTLQAYADVVLPDISHIPSYLNLR
;
A
#
# COMPACT_ATOMS: atom_id res chain seq x y z
N LEU A 1 3.89 6.10 2.17
CA LEU A 1 4.62 6.94 1.19
C LEU A 1 3.69 7.92 0.49
N PHE A 2 2.51 7.45 0.07
CA PHE A 2 1.52 8.23 -0.66
C PHE A 2 0.26 8.43 0.19
N ASP A 3 -0.46 9.53 -0.04
CA ASP A 3 -1.80 9.73 0.50
C ASP A 3 -2.76 8.75 -0.16
N PHE A 4 -3.35 7.86 0.66
CA PHE A 4 -4.19 6.78 0.15
C PHE A 4 -5.43 7.32 -0.58
N GLN A 5 -6.22 8.18 0.06
CA GLN A 5 -7.45 8.70 -0.55
C GLN A 5 -7.16 9.53 -1.79
N ALA A 6 -6.18 10.45 -1.72
CA ALA A 6 -5.83 11.30 -2.85
C ALA A 6 -5.30 10.50 -4.06
N THR A 7 -4.62 9.38 -3.81
CA THR A 7 -4.09 8.51 -4.87
C THR A 7 -5.17 7.60 -5.45
N TRP A 8 -5.92 6.90 -4.60
CA TRP A 8 -6.73 5.77 -5.04
C TRP A 8 -8.21 6.06 -5.30
N SER A 9 -8.79 7.12 -4.70
CA SER A 9 -10.21 7.43 -4.93
C SER A 9 -10.50 7.81 -6.37
N GLY A 10 -9.65 8.65 -6.98
CA GLY A 10 -9.79 9.04 -8.39
C GLY A 10 -9.57 7.87 -9.36
N TRP A 11 -8.60 6.99 -9.05
CA TRP A 11 -8.39 5.77 -9.79
C TRP A 11 -9.63 4.88 -9.79
N PHE A 12 -10.21 4.63 -8.59
CA PHE A 12 -11.36 3.75 -8.49
C PHE A 12 -12.62 4.31 -9.16
N LEU A 13 -12.82 5.61 -9.12
CA LEU A 13 -13.91 6.24 -9.88
C LEU A 13 -13.78 5.97 -11.40
N ASN A 14 -12.56 6.00 -11.95
CA ASN A 14 -12.31 5.64 -13.34
C ASN A 14 -12.59 4.15 -13.61
N VAL A 15 -12.16 3.26 -12.71
CA VAL A 15 -12.45 1.82 -12.77
C VAL A 15 -13.97 1.58 -12.78
N LEU A 16 -14.70 2.20 -11.85
CA LEU A 16 -16.16 2.10 -11.78
C LEU A 16 -16.84 2.57 -13.06
N ALA A 17 -16.40 3.71 -13.62
CA ALA A 17 -16.98 4.25 -14.86
C ALA A 17 -16.79 3.30 -16.04
N GLN A 18 -15.62 2.67 -16.16
CA GLN A 18 -15.32 1.72 -17.23
C GLN A 18 -16.08 0.40 -17.05
N LEU A 19 -16.08 -0.19 -15.86
CA LEU A 19 -16.74 -1.47 -15.58
C LEU A 19 -18.28 -1.37 -15.64
N SER A 20 -18.84 -0.23 -15.20
CA SER A 20 -20.29 -0.02 -15.22
C SER A 20 -20.83 0.37 -16.60
N GLN A 21 -19.99 0.90 -17.50
CA GLN A 21 -20.38 1.37 -18.84
C GLN A 21 -21.58 2.36 -18.81
N GLY A 22 -21.70 3.16 -17.77
CA GLY A 22 -22.78 4.14 -17.59
C GLY A 22 -24.03 3.59 -16.90
N ASP A 23 -24.07 2.32 -16.52
CA ASP A 23 -25.14 1.76 -15.70
C ASP A 23 -24.93 2.16 -14.22
N LEU A 24 -25.76 3.09 -13.74
CA LEU A 24 -25.71 3.59 -12.37
C LEU A 24 -26.02 2.53 -11.31
N THR A 25 -26.86 1.55 -11.65
CA THR A 25 -27.18 0.45 -10.72
C THR A 25 -25.98 -0.47 -10.56
N LYS A 26 -25.32 -0.82 -11.65
CA LYS A 26 -24.07 -1.61 -11.65
C LYS A 26 -22.95 -0.84 -10.95
N GLN A 27 -22.80 0.45 -11.24
CA GLN A 27 -21.81 1.30 -10.56
C GLN A 27 -21.97 1.27 -9.04
N LYS A 28 -23.22 1.39 -8.56
CA LYS A 28 -23.51 1.34 -7.13
C LYS A 28 -23.13 -0.02 -6.52
N LYS A 29 -23.49 -1.13 -7.17
CA LYS A 29 -23.15 -2.47 -6.68
C LYS A 29 -21.65 -2.72 -6.62
N LEU A 30 -20.90 -2.29 -7.65
CA LEU A 30 -19.43 -2.37 -7.66
C LEU A 30 -18.80 -1.55 -6.52
N ALA A 31 -19.33 -0.36 -6.26
CA ALA A 31 -18.87 0.49 -5.15
C ALA A 31 -19.17 -0.15 -3.78
N GLU A 32 -20.38 -0.71 -3.61
CA GLU A 32 -20.77 -1.42 -2.40
C GLU A 32 -19.92 -2.67 -2.16
N ALA A 33 -19.54 -3.40 -3.22
CA ALA A 33 -18.75 -4.62 -3.13
C ALA A 33 -17.35 -4.42 -2.52
N ILE A 34 -16.80 -3.22 -2.62
CA ILE A 34 -15.47 -2.89 -2.05
C ILE A 34 -15.53 -1.77 -1.00
N ASP A 35 -16.69 -1.50 -0.44
CA ASP A 35 -16.87 -0.47 0.59
C ASP A 35 -16.36 0.92 0.16
N PHE A 36 -16.85 1.40 -1.00
CA PHE A 36 -16.56 2.74 -1.53
C PHE A 36 -17.81 3.62 -1.50
N ASP A 37 -17.71 4.79 -0.86
CA ASP A 37 -18.77 5.80 -0.82
C ASP A 37 -18.75 6.64 -2.09
N LEU A 38 -19.79 6.50 -2.93
CA LEU A 38 -19.91 7.27 -4.17
C LEU A 38 -20.22 8.75 -3.93
N SER A 39 -20.85 9.11 -2.81
CA SER A 39 -21.20 10.50 -2.50
C SER A 39 -20.01 11.29 -1.99
N GLU A 40 -19.20 10.69 -1.14
CA GLU A 40 -17.96 11.27 -0.60
C GLU A 40 -16.75 10.98 -1.49
N GLN A 41 -16.89 10.09 -2.48
CA GLN A 41 -15.82 9.61 -3.36
C GLN A 41 -14.62 9.07 -2.58
N ALA A 42 -14.87 8.27 -1.56
CA ALA A 42 -13.88 7.81 -0.61
C ALA A 42 -14.10 6.35 -0.21
N PHE A 43 -13.01 5.65 0.08
CA PHE A 43 -13.06 4.31 0.66
C PHE A 43 -13.42 4.37 2.14
N PHE A 44 -14.29 3.46 2.59
CA PHE A 44 -14.48 3.24 4.02
C PHE A 44 -13.24 2.56 4.64
N ALA A 45 -13.00 2.80 5.92
CA ALA A 45 -11.81 2.31 6.63
C ALA A 45 -11.66 0.77 6.66
N HIS A 46 -12.72 0.03 6.37
CA HIS A 46 -12.71 -1.43 6.31
C HIS A 46 -12.70 -1.99 4.88
N SER A 47 -12.59 -1.13 3.86
CA SER A 47 -12.53 -1.54 2.46
C SER A 47 -11.36 -2.50 2.19
N VAL A 48 -11.61 -3.55 1.41
CA VAL A 48 -10.60 -4.48 0.93
C VAL A 48 -9.51 -3.78 0.11
N ALA A 49 -9.83 -2.66 -0.54
CA ALA A 49 -8.87 -1.88 -1.32
C ALA A 49 -7.71 -1.29 -0.49
N ILE A 50 -7.86 -1.19 0.85
CA ILE A 50 -6.85 -0.54 1.71
C ILE A 50 -5.64 -1.45 1.97
N ALA A 51 -5.89 -2.72 2.20
CA ALA A 51 -4.85 -3.64 2.64
C ALA A 51 -4.89 -5.00 1.92
N GLY A 52 -5.90 -5.22 1.09
CA GLY A 52 -6.03 -6.40 0.24
C GLY A 52 -5.04 -6.39 -0.93
N THR A 53 -4.98 -7.52 -1.62
CA THR A 53 -4.25 -7.68 -2.88
C THR A 53 -5.17 -7.37 -4.06
N ASN A 54 -4.62 -7.27 -5.28
CA ASN A 54 -5.43 -7.21 -6.50
C ASN A 54 -6.38 -8.41 -6.62
N GLN A 55 -5.97 -9.59 -6.17
CA GLN A 55 -6.80 -10.78 -6.17
C GLN A 55 -8.02 -10.63 -5.24
N ASP A 56 -7.84 -10.05 -4.05
CA ASP A 56 -8.94 -9.77 -3.13
C ASP A 56 -9.96 -8.78 -3.75
N LEU A 57 -9.47 -7.79 -4.53
CA LEU A 57 -10.33 -6.88 -5.29
C LEU A 57 -11.08 -7.60 -6.41
N VAL A 58 -10.42 -8.48 -7.14
CA VAL A 58 -11.06 -9.31 -8.17
C VAL A 58 -12.16 -10.16 -7.56
N GLU A 59 -11.89 -10.87 -6.47
CA GLU A 59 -12.87 -11.71 -5.76
C GLU A 59 -14.10 -10.89 -5.31
N ALA A 60 -13.88 -9.66 -4.83
CA ALA A 60 -14.98 -8.78 -4.40
C ALA A 60 -15.83 -8.28 -5.58
N LEU A 61 -15.23 -7.98 -6.73
CA LEU A 61 -15.90 -7.33 -7.86
C LEU A 61 -16.50 -8.31 -8.87
N ILE A 62 -15.90 -9.50 -9.05
CA ILE A 62 -16.23 -10.41 -10.16
C ILE A 62 -17.69 -10.88 -10.14
N GLY A 63 -18.28 -11.02 -8.95
CA GLY A 63 -19.68 -11.42 -8.78
C GLY A 63 -20.70 -10.43 -9.33
N GLU A 64 -20.32 -9.16 -9.51
CA GLU A 64 -21.16 -8.08 -10.05
C GLU A 64 -20.91 -7.82 -11.55
N LEU A 65 -20.03 -8.62 -12.18
CA LEU A 65 -19.61 -8.46 -13.56
C LEU A 65 -20.01 -9.67 -14.40
N GLU A 66 -20.51 -9.44 -15.62
CA GLU A 66 -20.83 -10.48 -16.58
C GLU A 66 -19.88 -10.39 -17.80
N GLY A 67 -19.48 -11.55 -18.34
CA GLY A 67 -18.72 -11.63 -19.59
C GLY A 67 -17.24 -11.24 -19.47
N ILE A 68 -16.69 -11.22 -18.25
CA ILE A 68 -15.27 -11.01 -17.99
C ILE A 68 -14.77 -12.15 -17.06
N SER A 69 -13.59 -12.66 -17.32
CA SER A 69 -12.93 -13.64 -16.44
C SER A 69 -12.16 -12.93 -15.32
N GLU A 70 -11.84 -13.66 -14.24
CA GLU A 70 -11.00 -13.15 -13.13
C GLU A 70 -9.67 -12.63 -13.65
N GLN A 71 -9.01 -13.34 -14.57
CA GLN A 71 -7.73 -12.92 -15.13
C GLN A 71 -7.84 -11.62 -15.94
N GLU A 72 -8.90 -11.47 -16.76
CA GLU A 72 -9.13 -10.24 -17.53
C GLU A 72 -9.41 -9.05 -16.60
N LEU A 73 -10.13 -9.27 -15.50
CA LEU A 73 -10.38 -8.24 -14.49
C LEU A 73 -9.10 -7.87 -13.74
N GLU A 74 -8.27 -8.86 -13.35
CA GLU A 74 -6.98 -8.62 -12.71
C GLU A 74 -6.03 -7.82 -13.60
N ASP A 75 -5.90 -8.21 -14.88
CA ASP A 75 -5.10 -7.51 -15.87
C ASP A 75 -5.60 -6.07 -16.07
N PHE A 76 -6.91 -5.87 -16.14
CA PHE A 76 -7.53 -4.55 -16.24
C PHE A 76 -7.23 -3.68 -15.02
N LEU A 77 -7.45 -4.18 -13.80
CA LEU A 77 -7.18 -3.43 -12.56
C LEU A 77 -5.69 -3.07 -12.46
N THR A 78 -4.80 -4.00 -12.81
CA THR A 78 -3.35 -3.76 -12.86
C THR A 78 -3.00 -2.64 -13.85
N GLN A 79 -3.54 -2.67 -15.06
CA GLN A 79 -3.27 -1.63 -16.07
C GLN A 79 -3.82 -0.26 -15.66
N GLU A 80 -4.99 -0.22 -15.03
CA GLU A 80 -5.57 1.03 -14.55
C GLU A 80 -4.81 1.58 -13.34
N SER A 81 -4.30 0.72 -12.43
CA SER A 81 -3.53 1.16 -11.26
C SER A 81 -2.25 1.90 -11.65
N LEU A 82 -1.60 1.52 -12.75
CA LEU A 82 -0.42 2.23 -13.28
C LEU A 82 -0.69 3.70 -13.64
N LYS A 83 -1.95 4.06 -13.83
CA LYS A 83 -2.38 5.42 -14.19
C LYS A 83 -2.80 6.26 -12.99
N ALA A 84 -2.83 5.67 -11.78
CA ALA A 84 -3.21 6.37 -10.57
C ALA A 84 -2.25 7.55 -10.31
N PRO A 85 -2.76 8.74 -10.02
CA PRO A 85 -1.90 9.87 -9.64
C PRO A 85 -1.31 9.60 -8.26
N VAL A 86 0.02 9.55 -8.16
CA VAL A 86 0.69 9.36 -6.87
C VAL A 86 0.85 10.70 -6.15
N MET A 87 0.30 10.79 -4.95
CA MET A 87 0.36 11.99 -4.10
C MET A 87 1.30 11.73 -2.93
N GLU A 88 2.52 12.28 -3.01
CA GLU A 88 3.54 12.13 -1.98
C GLU A 88 3.12 12.77 -0.65
N ILE A 89 3.28 12.08 0.48
CA ILE A 89 3.08 12.63 1.83
C ILE A 89 4.15 13.67 2.17
N THR A 90 5.36 13.47 1.67
CA THR A 90 6.50 14.37 1.83
C THR A 90 7.38 14.23 0.58
N PRO A 91 8.24 15.20 0.25
CA PRO A 91 9.16 15.05 -0.88
C PRO A 91 10.05 13.82 -0.74
N LEU A 92 9.67 12.68 -1.37
CA LEU A 92 10.25 11.35 -1.13
C LEU A 92 11.72 11.27 -1.53
N VAL A 93 12.13 11.99 -2.58
CA VAL A 93 13.56 12.03 -2.98
C VAL A 93 14.42 12.55 -1.83
N ALA A 94 14.09 13.68 -1.27
CA ALA A 94 14.83 14.28 -0.16
C ALA A 94 14.74 13.44 1.13
N PHE A 95 13.57 12.86 1.38
CA PHE A 95 13.34 11.98 2.53
C PHE A 95 14.23 10.73 2.45
N PHE A 96 14.27 10.04 1.31
CA PHE A 96 15.09 8.84 1.15
C PHE A 96 16.60 9.17 1.11
N ASP A 97 16.99 10.33 0.55
CA ASP A 97 18.38 10.79 0.63
C ASP A 97 18.83 10.96 2.08
N LEU A 98 18.01 11.56 2.92
CA LEU A 98 18.32 11.71 4.34
C LEU A 98 18.48 10.36 5.05
N LEU A 99 17.60 9.39 4.77
CA LEU A 99 17.72 8.05 5.34
C LEU A 99 18.99 7.34 4.91
N GLN A 100 19.34 7.41 3.61
CA GLN A 100 20.55 6.81 3.06
C GLN A 100 21.83 7.47 3.58
N LEU A 101 21.84 8.81 3.74
CA LEU A 101 22.97 9.55 4.33
C LEU A 101 23.25 9.09 5.78
N ASN A 102 22.23 8.61 6.49
CA ASN A 102 22.38 8.02 7.82
C ASN A 102 22.66 6.51 7.79
N GLY A 103 22.98 5.93 6.62
CA GLY A 103 23.39 4.53 6.46
C GLY A 103 22.25 3.52 6.53
N LEU A 104 20.99 3.95 6.44
CA LEU A 104 19.85 3.05 6.46
C LEU A 104 19.68 2.31 5.14
N LYS A 105 19.26 1.04 5.23
CA LYS A 105 18.81 0.23 4.10
C LYS A 105 17.29 0.40 3.95
N LEU A 106 16.83 0.54 2.70
CA LEU A 106 15.46 0.90 2.40
C LEU A 106 14.77 -0.17 1.57
N GLY A 107 13.58 -0.60 2.00
CA GLY A 107 12.76 -1.55 1.25
C GLY A 107 11.30 -1.12 1.22
N VAL A 108 10.61 -1.48 0.15
CA VAL A 108 9.15 -1.35 0.01
C VAL A 108 8.56 -2.73 -0.18
N MET A 109 7.56 -3.06 0.65
CA MET A 109 6.74 -4.26 0.54
C MET A 109 5.27 -3.83 0.48
N THR A 110 4.60 -4.18 -0.59
CA THR A 110 3.20 -3.82 -0.83
C THR A 110 2.34 -5.07 -1.10
N ASN A 111 1.05 -4.96 -0.83
CA ASN A 111 0.06 -5.92 -1.29
C ASN A 111 -0.47 -5.60 -2.70
N ASP A 112 0.06 -4.57 -3.32
CA ASP A 112 -0.07 -4.32 -4.76
C ASP A 112 0.93 -5.17 -5.56
N ALA A 113 0.76 -5.29 -6.89
CA ALA A 113 1.73 -5.98 -7.74
C ALA A 113 3.07 -5.24 -7.78
N GLU A 114 4.20 -5.97 -7.84
CA GLU A 114 5.54 -5.37 -7.88
C GLU A 114 5.70 -4.39 -9.04
N ALA A 115 5.15 -4.71 -10.21
CA ALA A 115 5.20 -3.83 -11.37
C ALA A 115 4.52 -2.48 -11.12
N GLY A 116 3.35 -2.47 -10.45
CA GLY A 116 2.64 -1.26 -10.03
C GLY A 116 3.44 -0.44 -9.04
N ALA A 117 3.96 -1.10 -7.99
CA ALA A 117 4.80 -0.45 -7.00
C ALA A 117 6.03 0.23 -7.62
N ARG A 118 6.72 -0.47 -8.55
CA ARG A 118 7.87 0.10 -9.26
C ARG A 118 7.49 1.30 -10.12
N ALA A 119 6.37 1.23 -10.84
CA ALA A 119 5.91 2.34 -11.67
C ALA A 119 5.60 3.59 -10.82
N HIS A 120 4.90 3.44 -9.70
CA HIS A 120 4.59 4.55 -8.79
C HIS A 120 5.86 5.15 -8.15
N LEU A 121 6.79 4.30 -7.72
CA LEU A 121 8.07 4.73 -7.13
C LEU A 121 8.99 5.40 -8.17
N ASP A 122 8.94 4.97 -9.44
CA ASP A 122 9.69 5.57 -10.55
C ASP A 122 9.11 6.94 -10.91
N ALA A 123 7.79 7.09 -10.92
CA ALA A 123 7.11 8.36 -11.20
C ALA A 123 7.54 9.48 -10.24
N VAL A 124 7.91 9.14 -9.00
CA VAL A 124 8.43 10.09 -7.99
C VAL A 124 9.96 10.01 -7.83
N GLY A 125 10.66 9.28 -8.70
CA GLY A 125 12.13 9.26 -8.81
C GLY A 125 12.86 8.56 -7.67
N VAL A 126 12.25 7.58 -6.99
CA VAL A 126 12.86 6.95 -5.80
C VAL A 126 13.22 5.47 -5.95
N VAL A 127 12.88 4.81 -7.07
CA VAL A 127 13.18 3.39 -7.29
C VAL A 127 14.65 3.07 -7.04
N GLN A 128 15.57 3.90 -7.55
CA GLN A 128 17.02 3.68 -7.44
C GLN A 128 17.58 3.89 -6.03
N LYS A 129 16.75 4.39 -5.11
CA LYS A 129 17.11 4.60 -3.70
C LYS A 129 16.76 3.41 -2.80
N LEU A 130 16.09 2.40 -3.37
CA LEU A 130 15.60 1.24 -2.64
C LEU A 130 16.53 0.03 -2.84
N ASP A 131 16.88 -0.62 -1.75
CA ASP A 131 17.66 -1.87 -1.75
C ASP A 131 16.77 -3.09 -2.06
N PHE A 132 15.43 -2.96 -1.86
CA PHE A 132 14.48 -4.05 -2.06
C PHE A 132 13.09 -3.50 -2.39
N ILE A 133 12.40 -4.13 -3.35
CA ILE A 133 11.00 -3.86 -3.67
C ILE A 133 10.32 -5.21 -3.89
N ALA A 134 9.18 -5.43 -3.22
CA ALA A 134 8.36 -6.62 -3.41
C ALA A 134 6.87 -6.26 -3.40
N GLY A 135 6.13 -6.83 -4.34
CA GLY A 135 4.68 -6.91 -4.36
C GLY A 135 4.19 -8.28 -3.85
N TYR A 136 2.87 -8.49 -3.81
CA TYR A 136 2.29 -9.78 -3.42
C TYR A 136 2.70 -10.92 -4.38
N ASP A 137 3.01 -10.57 -5.63
CA ASP A 137 3.38 -11.46 -6.74
C ASP A 137 4.90 -11.73 -6.84
N SER A 138 5.73 -11.17 -5.95
CA SER A 138 7.19 -11.33 -5.97
C SER A 138 7.68 -12.67 -5.42
N GLY A 139 6.78 -13.60 -5.06
CA GLY A 139 7.12 -14.94 -4.58
C GLY A 139 7.46 -15.03 -3.08
N PHE A 140 7.24 -13.94 -2.32
CA PHE A 140 7.45 -13.91 -0.86
C PHE A 140 6.13 -13.91 -0.07
N GLY A 141 4.97 -13.99 -0.75
CA GLY A 141 3.67 -13.84 -0.12
C GLY A 141 3.29 -12.39 0.15
N ALA A 142 2.13 -12.18 0.77
CA ALA A 142 1.54 -10.88 1.04
C ALA A 142 1.45 -10.60 2.55
N LYS A 143 1.46 -9.32 2.96
CA LYS A 143 1.14 -8.94 4.34
C LYS A 143 -0.32 -9.32 4.64
N PRO A 144 -0.64 -9.86 5.81
CA PRO A 144 0.10 -9.80 7.08
C PRO A 144 1.15 -10.91 7.31
N SER A 145 1.54 -11.73 6.29
CA SER A 145 2.67 -12.64 6.44
C SER A 145 3.97 -11.87 6.71
N ALA A 146 4.86 -12.47 7.54
CA ALA A 146 6.20 -11.93 7.80
C ALA A 146 7.18 -12.18 6.65
N GLU A 147 6.89 -13.10 5.73
CA GLU A 147 7.83 -13.60 4.74
C GLU A 147 8.43 -12.50 3.83
N PRO A 148 7.65 -11.54 3.25
CA PRO A 148 8.24 -10.48 2.44
C PRO A 148 9.19 -9.59 3.24
N LEU A 149 8.93 -9.36 4.53
CA LEU A 149 9.78 -8.58 5.42
C LEU A 149 11.08 -9.33 5.78
N LEU A 150 10.99 -10.63 5.99
CA LEU A 150 12.16 -11.48 6.21
C LEU A 150 13.01 -11.61 4.95
N ALA A 151 12.40 -11.62 3.75
CA ALA A 151 13.11 -11.58 2.48
C ALA A 151 13.93 -10.27 2.33
N PHE A 152 13.38 -9.12 2.71
CA PHE A 152 14.15 -7.88 2.80
C PHE A 152 15.35 -8.02 3.72
N CYS A 153 15.17 -8.50 4.95
CA CYS A 153 16.25 -8.71 5.91
C CYS A 153 17.37 -9.58 5.34
N ALA A 154 16.99 -10.68 4.67
CA ALA A 154 17.95 -11.59 4.05
C ALA A 154 18.71 -10.92 2.90
N SER A 155 18.02 -10.12 2.07
CA SER A 155 18.62 -9.43 0.91
C SER A 155 19.67 -8.39 1.31
N VAL A 156 19.46 -7.69 2.43
CA VAL A 156 20.36 -6.63 2.93
C VAL A 156 21.31 -7.11 4.04
N GLY A 157 21.17 -8.35 4.51
CA GLY A 157 22.03 -8.93 5.55
C GLY A 157 21.83 -8.30 6.94
N ILE A 158 20.62 -7.84 7.28
CA ILE A 158 20.30 -7.18 8.55
C ILE A 158 19.31 -8.07 9.35
N LEU A 159 19.55 -8.21 10.66
CA LEU A 159 18.63 -8.95 11.51
C LEU A 159 17.29 -8.21 11.66
N PRO A 160 16.14 -8.90 11.71
CA PRO A 160 14.82 -8.27 11.87
C PRO A 160 14.73 -7.33 13.07
N SER A 161 15.39 -7.64 14.19
CA SER A 161 15.43 -6.78 15.38
C SER A 161 16.12 -5.42 15.18
N HIS A 162 16.81 -5.23 14.06
CA HIS A 162 17.44 -3.96 13.67
C HIS A 162 16.70 -3.27 12.51
N VAL A 163 15.50 -3.74 12.19
CA VAL A 163 14.66 -3.20 11.12
C VAL A 163 13.39 -2.61 11.71
N ALA A 164 12.95 -1.48 11.18
CA ALA A 164 11.64 -0.93 11.47
C ALA A 164 10.68 -1.23 10.30
N MET A 165 9.53 -1.82 10.61
CA MET A 165 8.39 -1.84 9.69
C MET A 165 7.56 -0.58 9.90
N VAL A 166 7.38 0.18 8.83
CA VAL A 166 6.57 1.40 8.81
C VAL A 166 5.34 1.14 7.96
N GLY A 167 4.16 1.35 8.52
CA GLY A 167 2.92 1.11 7.79
C GLY A 167 1.72 1.86 8.36
N ASP A 168 0.70 2.01 7.55
CA ASP A 168 -0.55 2.71 7.86
C ASP A 168 -1.75 1.77 8.01
N SER A 169 -1.51 0.46 7.94
CA SER A 169 -2.52 -0.58 8.12
C SER A 169 -2.14 -1.60 9.20
N THR A 170 -3.13 -2.32 9.72
CA THR A 170 -2.89 -3.43 10.65
C THR A 170 -2.11 -4.57 10.00
N HIS A 171 -2.25 -4.80 8.68
CA HIS A 171 -1.51 -5.83 7.94
C HIS A 171 0.00 -5.57 7.99
N ASP A 172 0.42 -4.31 7.87
CA ASP A 172 1.82 -3.91 7.96
C ASP A 172 2.40 -4.23 9.34
N LEU A 173 1.69 -3.79 10.37
CA LEU A 173 2.17 -3.89 11.74
C LEU A 173 2.14 -5.33 12.26
N ILE A 174 1.13 -6.12 11.87
CA ILE A 174 1.07 -7.55 12.18
C ILE A 174 2.25 -8.29 11.51
N ALA A 175 2.52 -8.01 10.23
CA ALA A 175 3.68 -8.59 9.52
C ALA A 175 4.99 -8.21 10.21
N GLY A 176 5.16 -6.92 10.58
CA GLY A 176 6.33 -6.45 11.31
C GLY A 176 6.54 -7.14 12.65
N LYS A 177 5.48 -7.26 13.46
CA LYS A 177 5.53 -8.00 14.74
C LYS A 177 5.88 -9.46 14.53
N ALA A 178 5.26 -10.12 13.55
CA ALA A 178 5.53 -11.53 13.24
C ALA A 178 6.97 -11.74 12.76
N ALA A 179 7.56 -10.76 12.06
CA ALA A 179 8.97 -10.76 11.67
C ALA A 179 9.94 -10.43 12.81
N GLY A 180 9.47 -9.94 13.95
CA GLY A 180 10.31 -9.50 15.08
C GLY A 180 10.96 -8.12 14.86
N MET A 181 10.29 -7.24 14.09
CA MET A 181 10.73 -5.88 13.81
C MET A 181 10.16 -4.87 14.79
N HIS A 182 10.76 -3.67 14.84
CA HIS A 182 10.15 -2.50 15.47
C HIS A 182 9.04 -1.95 14.56
N CYS A 183 7.83 -1.75 15.11
CA CYS A 183 6.66 -1.37 14.32
C CYS A 183 6.30 0.09 14.53
N ILE A 184 6.36 0.88 13.46
CA ILE A 184 5.99 2.30 13.43
C ILE A 184 4.69 2.44 12.64
N GLY A 185 3.59 2.76 13.32
CA GLY A 185 2.34 3.13 12.67
C GLY A 185 2.38 4.57 12.16
N VAL A 186 1.80 4.85 11.00
CA VAL A 186 1.65 6.21 10.47
C VAL A 186 0.20 6.48 10.09
N LEU A 187 -0.29 7.71 10.35
CA LEU A 187 -1.69 8.10 10.16
C LEU A 187 -1.96 8.65 8.73
N SER A 188 -1.11 8.31 7.77
CA SER A 188 -1.28 8.69 6.37
C SER A 188 -2.23 7.79 5.56
N GLY A 189 -2.66 6.66 6.15
CA GLY A 189 -3.70 5.79 5.63
C GLY A 189 -5.05 6.02 6.30
N LEU A 190 -5.95 5.05 6.19
CA LEU A 190 -7.33 5.16 6.71
C LEU A 190 -7.50 4.60 8.14
N ALA A 191 -6.53 3.84 8.66
CA ALA A 191 -6.60 3.34 10.01
C ALA A 191 -6.36 4.47 11.03
N ASP A 192 -7.20 4.53 12.05
CA ASP A 192 -7.08 5.53 13.11
C ASP A 192 -5.96 5.15 14.11
N GLN A 193 -5.57 6.14 14.92
CA GLN A 193 -4.53 5.97 15.94
C GLN A 193 -4.84 4.81 16.90
N ARG A 194 -6.08 4.63 17.30
CA ARG A 194 -6.48 3.60 18.25
C ARG A 194 -6.27 2.21 17.66
N THR A 195 -6.63 2.04 16.39
CA THR A 195 -6.44 0.79 15.64
C THR A 195 -4.96 0.44 15.50
N LEU A 196 -4.13 1.39 15.05
CA LEU A 196 -2.70 1.15 14.86
C LEU A 196 -1.96 0.95 16.18
N GLN A 197 -2.33 1.67 17.24
CA GLN A 197 -1.66 1.60 18.55
C GLN A 197 -1.73 0.21 19.19
N ALA A 198 -2.71 -0.64 18.79
CA ALA A 198 -2.79 -2.03 19.27
C ALA A 198 -1.63 -2.90 18.73
N TYR A 199 -1.01 -2.51 17.63
CA TYR A 199 0.02 -3.29 16.93
C TYR A 199 1.36 -2.54 16.79
N ALA A 200 1.38 -1.21 16.91
CA ALA A 200 2.59 -0.40 16.78
C ALA A 200 3.35 -0.26 18.12
N ASP A 201 4.66 -0.08 18.05
CA ASP A 201 5.49 0.35 19.18
C ASP A 201 5.41 1.88 19.34
N VAL A 202 5.17 2.59 18.23
CA VAL A 202 4.88 4.03 18.17
C VAL A 202 3.94 4.33 17.02
N VAL A 203 3.09 5.36 17.16
CA VAL A 203 2.27 5.90 16.07
C VAL A 203 2.68 7.35 15.84
N LEU A 204 3.05 7.66 14.59
CA LEU A 204 3.45 8.99 14.13
C LEU A 204 2.39 9.57 13.19
N PRO A 205 2.31 10.90 13.03
CA PRO A 205 1.38 11.49 12.07
C PRO A 205 1.59 11.00 10.64
N ASP A 206 2.84 10.96 10.18
CA ASP A 206 3.26 10.46 8.88
C ASP A 206 4.77 10.13 8.86
N ILE A 207 5.27 9.69 7.70
CA ILE A 207 6.68 9.29 7.53
C ILE A 207 7.66 10.45 7.71
N SER A 208 7.27 11.72 7.52
CA SER A 208 8.16 12.88 7.69
C SER A 208 8.66 13.04 9.13
N HIS A 209 7.98 12.41 10.10
CA HIS A 209 8.35 12.41 11.51
C HIS A 209 9.39 11.34 11.88
N ILE A 210 9.65 10.38 11.00
CA ILE A 210 10.61 9.27 11.23
C ILE A 210 12.04 9.77 11.50
N PRO A 211 12.59 10.73 10.72
CA PRO A 211 13.94 11.23 10.98
C PRO A 211 14.11 11.79 12.38
N SER A 212 13.14 12.58 12.87
CA SER A 212 13.16 13.12 14.23
C SER A 212 13.02 12.02 15.27
N TYR A 213 12.12 11.05 15.08
CA TYR A 213 11.93 9.92 15.98
C TYR A 213 13.20 9.08 16.13
N LEU A 214 13.91 8.83 15.03
CA LEU A 214 15.16 8.06 15.01
C LEU A 214 16.41 8.92 15.35
N ASN A 215 16.26 10.21 15.65
CA ASN A 215 17.36 11.16 15.86
C ASN A 215 18.37 11.22 14.71
N LEU A 216 17.91 11.12 13.45
CA LEU A 216 18.73 11.24 12.25
C LEU A 216 19.14 12.69 12.02
N ARG A 217 20.31 12.90 11.37
CA ARG A 217 20.89 14.23 11.13
C ARG A 217 21.28 14.39 9.67
#